data_48a43cb7f7e4fce278c6688b6f06f2eb
#
_entry.id   48a43cb7f7e4fce278c6688b6f06f2eb
#
_cell.length_a   1.000
_cell.length_b   1.000
_cell.length_c   1.000
_cell.angle_alpha   90.00
_cell.angle_beta   90.00
_cell.angle_gamma   90.00
#
_symmetry.space_group_name_H-M   'P 1'
#
loop_
_entity.id
_entity.type
_entity.pdbx_description
1 polymer ?
#
loop_
_entity_poly.entity_id
_entity_poly.type
_entity_poly.pdbx_seq_one_letter_code
_entity_poly.pdbx_strand_id
1 'polypeptide(L)'
;MILLESKHICKNFGPKPALRDVNVTIECGKIVGLLGPNGSGKTTFLKLINGLLTPSSGELFIGGERPGVITKQHISYLPDQTIFPKWMKISDLFSYYDDFFADFDKNKAEEMLKRLDIVENMRLKHMSKGTQEKVQLILTMSRNANLYCLDEPIGGVDPATRDYILQTIISNYSENASVLLSTHLISDVESILDDVIFLQDGQIRLQSSV
;
A
#
# COMPACT_ATOMS: atom_id res chain seq x y z
N MET A 1 19.41 2.51 -6.03
CA MET A 1 18.91 3.92 -6.03
C MET A 1 17.91 4.05 -4.88
N ILE A 2 17.98 5.17 -4.12
CA ILE A 2 17.04 5.42 -3.02
C ILE A 2 15.70 5.87 -3.62
N LEU A 3 14.61 5.17 -3.27
CA LEU A 3 13.25 5.49 -3.66
C LEU A 3 12.53 6.33 -2.59
N LEU A 4 12.69 5.95 -1.32
CA LEU A 4 12.08 6.65 -0.19
C LEU A 4 13.13 6.94 0.87
N GLU A 5 13.12 8.18 1.38
CA GLU A 5 13.99 8.59 2.48
C GLU A 5 13.19 9.42 3.48
N SER A 6 13.20 9.01 4.75
CA SER A 6 12.66 9.80 5.86
C SER A 6 13.76 10.18 6.84
N LYS A 7 13.76 11.46 7.27
CA LYS A 7 14.74 12.02 8.20
C LYS A 7 14.02 12.67 9.38
N HIS A 8 14.22 12.12 10.56
CA HIS A 8 13.68 12.64 11.84
C HIS A 8 12.17 12.90 11.80
N ILE A 9 11.40 12.02 11.09
CA ILE A 9 9.96 12.18 10.95
C ILE A 9 9.27 11.99 12.30
N CYS A 10 8.53 13.03 12.69
CA CYS A 10 7.61 12.97 13.82
C CYS A 10 6.19 13.29 13.35
N LYS A 11 5.19 12.63 13.94
CA LYS A 11 3.77 12.93 13.74
C LYS A 11 3.02 12.90 15.06
N ASN A 12 2.40 14.01 15.41
CA ASN A 12 1.56 14.14 16.58
C ASN A 12 0.10 14.38 16.18
N PHE A 13 -0.83 13.79 16.91
CA PHE A 13 -2.26 14.10 16.88
C PHE A 13 -2.63 14.75 18.23
N GLY A 14 -2.60 16.09 18.27
CA GLY A 14 -2.66 16.82 19.53
C GLY A 14 -1.51 16.42 20.46
N PRO A 15 -1.78 16.03 21.71
CA PRO A 15 -0.75 15.62 22.67
C PRO A 15 -0.23 14.19 22.43
N LYS A 16 -0.89 13.40 21.57
CA LYS A 16 -0.53 11.99 21.33
C LYS A 16 0.47 11.87 20.17
N PRO A 17 1.73 11.48 20.42
CA PRO A 17 2.67 11.19 19.37
C PRO A 17 2.34 9.84 18.72
N ALA A 18 2.24 9.82 17.38
CA ALA A 18 2.04 8.62 16.58
C ALA A 18 3.35 8.12 15.96
N LEU A 19 4.26 9.05 15.61
CA LEU A 19 5.61 8.73 15.14
C LEU A 19 6.61 9.62 15.84
N ARG A 20 7.79 9.06 16.16
CA ARG A 20 8.86 9.72 16.92
C ARG A 20 10.20 9.40 16.28
N ASP A 21 10.83 10.39 15.68
CA ASP A 21 12.18 10.31 15.11
C ASP A 21 12.35 9.12 14.14
N VAL A 22 11.43 8.98 13.20
CA VAL A 22 11.45 7.87 12.22
C VAL A 22 12.43 8.21 11.10
N ASN A 23 13.47 7.38 11.00
CA ASN A 23 14.51 7.44 9.99
C ASN A 23 14.49 6.12 9.20
N VAL A 24 14.14 6.18 7.91
CA VAL A 24 13.97 5.02 7.02
C VAL A 24 14.51 5.36 5.65
N THR A 25 15.20 4.40 5.04
CA THR A 25 15.62 4.43 3.65
C THR A 25 15.14 3.17 2.94
N ILE A 26 14.46 3.30 1.80
CA ILE A 26 14.02 2.20 0.94
C ILE A 26 14.66 2.37 -0.43
N GLU A 27 15.29 1.32 -0.93
CA GLU A 27 15.84 1.25 -2.27
C GLU A 27 14.79 0.79 -3.29
N CYS A 28 15.01 1.12 -4.58
CA CYS A 28 14.17 0.63 -5.68
C CYS A 28 14.27 -0.89 -5.83
N GLY A 29 13.18 -1.53 -6.33
CA GLY A 29 13.17 -2.93 -6.72
C GLY A 29 13.03 -3.91 -5.55
N LYS A 30 12.53 -3.46 -4.40
CA LYS A 30 12.41 -4.30 -3.20
C LYS A 30 10.98 -4.41 -2.69
N ILE A 31 10.66 -5.57 -2.10
CA ILE A 31 9.47 -5.77 -1.27
C ILE A 31 9.88 -5.58 0.19
N VAL A 32 9.38 -4.52 0.82
CA VAL A 32 9.75 -4.12 2.18
C VAL A 32 8.56 -4.31 3.12
N GLY A 33 8.76 -5.07 4.19
CA GLY A 33 7.77 -5.24 5.25
C GLY A 33 7.85 -4.13 6.29
N LEU A 34 6.79 -3.33 6.44
CA LEU A 34 6.61 -2.43 7.58
C LEU A 34 5.85 -3.17 8.68
N LEU A 35 6.59 -3.81 9.56
CA LEU A 35 6.10 -4.74 10.55
C LEU A 35 5.89 -4.08 11.92
N GLY A 36 4.96 -4.60 12.70
CA GLY A 36 4.75 -4.14 14.06
C GLY A 36 3.31 -4.31 14.54
N PRO A 37 3.07 -4.19 15.86
CA PRO A 37 1.75 -4.38 16.44
C PRO A 37 0.75 -3.30 15.99
N ASN A 38 -0.54 -3.57 16.21
CA ASN A 38 -1.59 -2.57 15.96
C ASN A 38 -1.35 -1.33 16.82
N GLY A 39 -1.55 -0.14 16.22
CA GLY A 39 -1.29 1.13 16.88
C GLY A 39 0.17 1.57 16.93
N SER A 40 1.12 0.82 16.35
CA SER A 40 2.55 1.21 16.32
C SER A 40 2.87 2.42 15.44
N GLY A 41 1.95 2.83 14.54
CA GLY A 41 2.14 3.98 13.64
C GLY A 41 2.27 3.63 12.16
N LYS A 42 2.16 2.35 11.74
CA LYS A 42 2.30 1.89 10.35
C LYS A 42 1.42 2.67 9.37
N THR A 43 0.12 2.65 9.58
CA THR A 43 -0.86 3.43 8.78
C THR A 43 -0.55 4.92 8.76
N THR A 44 -0.08 5.49 9.89
CA THR A 44 0.30 6.90 9.95
C THR A 44 1.49 7.18 9.04
N PHE A 45 2.51 6.32 9.06
CA PHE A 45 3.68 6.45 8.20
C PHE A 45 3.31 6.30 6.72
N LEU A 46 2.50 5.30 6.35
CA LEU A 46 1.99 5.15 4.98
C LEU A 46 1.19 6.38 4.51
N LYS A 47 0.35 6.96 5.37
CA LYS A 47 -0.41 8.19 5.04
C LYS A 47 0.49 9.42 4.85
N LEU A 48 1.61 9.51 5.55
CA LEU A 48 2.62 10.56 5.31
C LEU A 48 3.28 10.38 3.95
N ILE A 49 3.69 9.15 3.59
CA ILE A 49 4.28 8.81 2.29
C ILE A 49 3.32 9.20 1.15
N ASN A 50 2.04 8.90 1.32
CA ASN A 50 1.00 9.20 0.32
C ASN A 50 0.55 10.67 0.32
N GLY A 51 1.14 11.53 1.16
CA GLY A 51 0.75 12.95 1.27
C GLY A 51 -0.72 13.15 1.71
N LEU A 52 -1.28 12.18 2.43
CA LEU A 52 -2.60 12.25 3.08
C LEU A 52 -2.50 12.88 4.47
N LEU A 53 -1.31 12.89 5.04
CA LEU A 53 -0.96 13.58 6.27
C LEU A 53 0.32 14.40 6.04
N THR A 54 0.49 15.46 6.83
CA THR A 54 1.72 16.25 6.88
C THR A 54 2.48 15.90 8.16
N PRO A 55 3.82 15.68 8.12
CA PRO A 55 4.60 15.47 9.32
C PRO A 55 4.53 16.68 10.27
N SER A 56 4.66 16.44 11.56
CA SER A 56 4.78 17.52 12.56
C SER A 56 6.19 18.14 12.57
N SER A 57 7.21 17.32 12.25
CA SER A 57 8.60 17.73 12.02
C SER A 57 9.33 16.65 11.22
N GLY A 58 10.55 16.98 10.76
CA GLY A 58 11.36 16.10 9.92
C GLY A 58 11.06 16.26 8.44
N GLU A 59 11.73 15.46 7.62
CA GLU A 59 11.64 15.50 6.16
C GLU A 59 11.38 14.12 5.58
N LEU A 60 10.59 14.09 4.51
CA LEU A 60 10.25 12.87 3.76
C LEU A 60 10.40 13.15 2.28
N PHE A 61 11.08 12.22 1.57
CA PHE A 61 11.30 12.31 0.15
C PHE A 61 10.95 10.99 -0.53
N ILE A 62 10.34 11.07 -1.72
CA ILE A 62 10.03 9.93 -2.60
C ILE A 62 10.60 10.28 -3.98
N GLY A 63 11.59 9.48 -4.45
CA GLY A 63 12.31 9.78 -5.67
C GLY A 63 13.00 11.15 -5.64
N GLY A 64 13.37 11.65 -4.46
CA GLY A 64 13.96 12.97 -4.23
C GLY A 64 12.97 14.11 -4.08
N GLU A 65 11.67 13.87 -4.25
CA GLU A 65 10.60 14.87 -4.15
C GLU A 65 9.84 14.76 -2.82
N ARG A 66 9.37 15.87 -2.28
CA ARG A 66 8.48 15.87 -1.11
C ARG A 66 7.10 15.33 -1.49
N PRO A 67 6.39 14.61 -0.56
CA PRO A 67 5.03 14.14 -0.83
C PRO A 67 4.11 15.25 -1.33
N GLY A 68 3.55 15.07 -2.52
CA GLY A 68 2.74 16.08 -3.20
C GLY A 68 2.08 15.54 -4.46
N VAL A 69 1.65 16.44 -5.35
CA VAL A 69 0.97 16.08 -6.61
C VAL A 69 1.87 15.19 -7.48
N ILE A 70 3.16 15.54 -7.60
CA ILE A 70 4.11 14.81 -8.43
C ILE A 70 4.28 13.38 -7.90
N THR A 71 4.56 13.21 -6.62
CA THR A 71 4.79 11.88 -6.04
C THR A 71 3.56 10.99 -6.09
N LYS A 72 2.33 11.55 -5.98
CA LYS A 72 1.08 10.80 -6.10
C LYS A 72 0.86 10.16 -7.47
N GLN A 73 1.47 10.70 -8.52
CA GLN A 73 1.44 10.10 -9.86
C GLN A 73 2.22 8.79 -9.91
N HIS A 74 3.22 8.61 -9.02
CA HIS A 74 4.12 7.47 -9.00
C HIS A 74 3.93 6.52 -7.81
N ILE A 75 2.92 6.79 -6.96
CA ILE A 75 2.58 5.95 -5.81
C ILE A 75 1.19 5.36 -6.01
N SER A 76 1.07 4.05 -5.79
CA SER A 76 -0.23 3.37 -5.68
C SER A 76 -0.48 2.99 -4.23
N TYR A 77 -1.65 3.35 -3.70
CA TYR A 77 -1.99 3.15 -2.29
C TYR A 77 -3.22 2.27 -2.10
N LEU A 78 -3.04 1.18 -1.36
CA LEU A 78 -4.11 0.33 -0.86
C LEU A 78 -4.34 0.64 0.62
N PRO A 79 -5.42 1.32 1.02
CA PRO A 79 -5.75 1.54 2.42
C PRO A 79 -6.31 0.26 3.08
N ASP A 80 -6.20 0.20 4.42
CA ASP A 80 -6.70 -0.89 5.26
C ASP A 80 -8.23 -1.12 5.18
N GLN A 81 -8.96 -0.13 4.71
CA GLN A 81 -10.41 -0.18 4.56
C GLN A 81 -10.83 0.27 3.17
N THR A 82 -11.86 -0.38 2.63
CA THR A 82 -12.45 0.02 1.36
C THR A 82 -13.05 1.42 1.45
N ILE A 83 -12.57 2.32 0.60
CA ILE A 83 -12.98 3.72 0.54
C ILE A 83 -14.11 3.98 -0.47
N PHE A 84 -14.42 3.00 -1.31
CA PHE A 84 -15.39 3.18 -2.40
C PHE A 84 -16.84 3.04 -1.91
N PRO A 85 -17.76 3.92 -2.41
CA PRO A 85 -19.17 3.80 -2.15
C PRO A 85 -19.74 2.46 -2.61
N LYS A 86 -20.53 1.81 -1.75
CA LYS A 86 -21.06 0.46 -2.02
C LYS A 86 -22.01 0.38 -3.21
N TRP A 87 -22.53 1.51 -3.69
CA TRP A 87 -23.41 1.57 -4.87
C TRP A 87 -22.65 1.52 -6.20
N MET A 88 -21.34 1.82 -6.21
CA MET A 88 -20.49 1.78 -7.40
C MET A 88 -20.37 0.35 -7.95
N LYS A 89 -20.29 0.24 -9.27
CA LYS A 89 -19.91 -0.97 -9.99
C LYS A 89 -18.40 -1.00 -10.19
N ILE A 90 -17.84 -2.16 -10.51
CA ILE A 90 -16.43 -2.25 -10.87
C ILE A 90 -16.12 -1.42 -12.11
N SER A 91 -17.01 -1.42 -13.12
CA SER A 91 -16.89 -0.57 -14.31
C SER A 91 -16.78 0.92 -13.97
N ASP A 92 -17.53 1.39 -12.97
CA ASP A 92 -17.45 2.79 -12.51
C ASP A 92 -16.08 3.06 -11.87
N LEU A 93 -15.54 2.09 -11.12
CA LEU A 93 -14.21 2.19 -10.51
C LEU A 93 -13.10 2.19 -11.57
N PHE A 94 -13.23 1.39 -12.63
CA PHE A 94 -12.27 1.39 -13.73
C PHE A 94 -12.26 2.73 -14.45
N SER A 95 -13.44 3.29 -14.77
CA SER A 95 -13.53 4.63 -15.35
C SER A 95 -12.93 5.69 -14.43
N TYR A 96 -13.20 5.59 -13.12
CA TYR A 96 -12.62 6.51 -12.14
C TYR A 96 -11.08 6.42 -12.12
N TYR A 97 -10.51 5.20 -12.16
CA TYR A 97 -9.05 5.03 -12.17
C TYR A 97 -8.42 5.51 -13.49
N ASP A 98 -9.07 5.25 -14.62
CA ASP A 98 -8.65 5.70 -15.95
C ASP A 98 -8.62 7.23 -16.06
N ASP A 99 -9.63 7.90 -15.48
CA ASP A 99 -9.73 9.37 -15.47
C ASP A 99 -8.67 10.03 -14.55
N PHE A 100 -8.32 9.41 -13.41
CA PHE A 100 -7.46 10.04 -12.42
C PHE A 100 -5.99 9.59 -12.48
N PHE A 101 -5.70 8.43 -13.07
CA PHE A 101 -4.36 7.84 -13.08
C PHE A 101 -3.96 7.46 -14.50
N ALA A 102 -3.12 8.30 -15.12
CA ALA A 102 -2.64 8.07 -16.49
C ALA A 102 -1.82 6.77 -16.66
N ASP A 103 -1.35 6.19 -15.55
CA ASP A 103 -0.61 4.93 -15.46
C ASP A 103 -1.48 3.71 -15.14
N PHE A 104 -2.82 3.86 -15.16
CA PHE A 104 -3.74 2.74 -14.93
C PHE A 104 -3.83 1.85 -16.17
N ASP A 105 -3.52 0.56 -15.98
CA ASP A 105 -3.66 -0.46 -17.03
C ASP A 105 -4.99 -1.19 -16.88
N LYS A 106 -5.99 -0.73 -17.61
CA LYS A 106 -7.33 -1.31 -17.62
C LYS A 106 -7.33 -2.76 -18.11
N ASN A 107 -6.52 -3.11 -19.12
CA ASN A 107 -6.47 -4.46 -19.63
C ASN A 107 -5.96 -5.45 -18.57
N LYS A 108 -4.91 -5.05 -17.83
CA LYS A 108 -4.39 -5.80 -16.69
C LYS A 108 -5.47 -6.00 -15.61
N ALA A 109 -6.22 -4.96 -15.26
CA ALA A 109 -7.30 -5.05 -14.29
C ALA A 109 -8.41 -6.01 -14.75
N GLU A 110 -8.83 -5.95 -16.02
CA GLU A 110 -9.82 -6.87 -16.61
C GLU A 110 -9.36 -8.33 -16.58
N GLU A 111 -8.09 -8.59 -16.93
CA GLU A 111 -7.52 -9.94 -16.85
C GLU A 111 -7.53 -10.50 -15.42
N MET A 112 -7.17 -9.67 -14.44
CA MET A 112 -7.18 -10.06 -13.03
C MET A 112 -8.60 -10.36 -12.55
N LEU A 113 -9.61 -9.58 -12.95
CA LEU A 113 -11.02 -9.88 -12.66
C LEU A 113 -11.48 -11.21 -13.27
N LYS A 114 -11.11 -11.46 -14.55
CA LYS A 114 -11.46 -12.72 -15.26
C LYS A 114 -10.91 -13.94 -14.53
N ARG A 115 -9.68 -13.87 -14.01
CA ARG A 115 -9.08 -14.97 -13.23
C ARG A 115 -9.82 -15.30 -11.93
N LEU A 116 -10.63 -14.36 -11.43
CA LEU A 116 -11.44 -14.51 -10.22
C LEU A 116 -12.92 -14.78 -10.49
N ASP A 117 -13.32 -14.90 -11.76
CA ASP A 117 -14.72 -15.01 -12.19
C ASP A 117 -15.59 -13.86 -11.67
N ILE A 118 -15.01 -12.65 -11.53
CA ILE A 118 -15.71 -11.46 -11.08
C ILE A 118 -16.23 -10.68 -12.29
N VAL A 119 -17.55 -10.40 -12.31
CA VAL A 119 -18.19 -9.67 -13.40
C VAL A 119 -18.06 -8.16 -13.20
N GLU A 120 -17.51 -7.47 -14.18
CA GLU A 120 -17.25 -6.02 -14.15
C GLU A 120 -18.50 -5.16 -13.83
N ASN A 121 -19.69 -5.59 -14.27
CA ASN A 121 -20.94 -4.88 -14.03
C ASN A 121 -21.53 -5.11 -12.61
N MET A 122 -20.84 -5.88 -11.75
CA MET A 122 -21.28 -6.14 -10.38
C MET A 122 -21.07 -4.93 -9.48
N ARG A 123 -22.03 -4.65 -8.59
CA ARG A 123 -21.92 -3.57 -7.60
C ARG A 123 -21.23 -4.07 -6.34
N LEU A 124 -20.41 -3.21 -5.72
CA LEU A 124 -19.68 -3.53 -4.49
C LEU A 124 -20.60 -4.02 -3.35
N LYS A 125 -21.81 -3.47 -3.22
CA LYS A 125 -22.77 -3.89 -2.18
C LYS A 125 -23.22 -5.37 -2.28
N HIS A 126 -23.05 -6.00 -3.44
CA HIS A 126 -23.43 -7.39 -3.67
C HIS A 126 -22.24 -8.35 -3.53
N MET A 127 -21.06 -7.85 -3.18
CA MET A 127 -19.84 -8.63 -3.00
C MET A 127 -19.59 -8.92 -1.53
N SER A 128 -18.98 -10.07 -1.26
CA SER A 128 -18.42 -10.35 0.06
C SER A 128 -17.31 -9.34 0.40
N LYS A 129 -16.97 -9.19 1.67
CA LYS A 129 -15.86 -8.34 2.09
C LYS A 129 -14.55 -8.74 1.38
N GLY A 130 -14.21 -10.03 1.38
CA GLY A 130 -13.00 -10.53 0.72
C GLY A 130 -12.99 -10.28 -0.80
N THR A 131 -14.15 -10.32 -1.47
CA THR A 131 -14.24 -9.97 -2.90
C THR A 131 -14.00 -8.47 -3.11
N GLN A 132 -14.53 -7.60 -2.25
CA GLN A 132 -14.27 -6.15 -2.31
C GLN A 132 -12.77 -5.84 -2.12
N GLU A 133 -12.10 -6.53 -1.18
CA GLU A 133 -10.66 -6.41 -0.93
C GLU A 133 -9.84 -6.84 -2.16
N LYS A 134 -10.21 -7.96 -2.81
CA LYS A 134 -9.59 -8.41 -4.06
C LYS A 134 -9.75 -7.38 -5.18
N VAL A 135 -10.94 -6.80 -5.36
CA VAL A 135 -11.17 -5.74 -6.37
C VAL A 135 -10.32 -4.51 -6.07
N GLN A 136 -10.22 -4.09 -4.82
CA GLN A 136 -9.40 -2.95 -4.43
C GLN A 136 -7.90 -3.21 -4.67
N LEU A 137 -7.42 -4.43 -4.39
CA LEU A 137 -6.07 -4.83 -4.72
C LEU A 137 -5.81 -4.81 -6.23
N ILE A 138 -6.75 -5.34 -7.04
CA ILE A 138 -6.66 -5.31 -8.51
C ILE A 138 -6.47 -3.88 -9.01
N LEU A 139 -7.31 -2.95 -8.57
CA LEU A 139 -7.20 -1.53 -8.94
C LEU A 139 -5.82 -0.95 -8.57
N THR A 140 -5.33 -1.26 -7.36
CA THR A 140 -4.03 -0.78 -6.88
C THR A 140 -2.88 -1.37 -7.70
N MET A 141 -2.88 -2.69 -7.96
CA MET A 141 -1.80 -3.38 -8.67
C MET A 141 -1.86 -3.23 -10.19
N SER A 142 -2.97 -2.69 -10.72
CA SER A 142 -3.10 -2.37 -12.14
C SER A 142 -2.61 -0.96 -12.50
N ARG A 143 -2.11 -0.19 -11.55
CA ARG A 143 -1.31 1.00 -11.81
C ARG A 143 0.13 0.61 -12.12
N ASN A 144 0.81 1.41 -12.94
CA ASN A 144 2.25 1.25 -13.22
C ASN A 144 3.06 2.21 -12.33
N ALA A 145 2.93 2.04 -11.02
CA ALA A 145 3.54 2.89 -10.02
C ALA A 145 5.00 2.48 -9.72
N ASN A 146 5.80 3.44 -9.22
CA ASN A 146 7.17 3.18 -8.75
C ASN A 146 7.18 2.67 -7.30
N LEU A 147 6.16 3.04 -6.51
CA LEU A 147 5.99 2.59 -5.13
C LEU A 147 4.55 2.17 -4.88
N TYR A 148 4.37 0.93 -4.45
CA TYR A 148 3.10 0.42 -3.95
C TYR A 148 3.11 0.46 -2.42
N CYS A 149 2.20 1.22 -1.83
CA CYS A 149 1.99 1.28 -0.38
C CYS A 149 0.75 0.46 -0.03
N LEU A 150 0.90 -0.67 0.64
CA LEU A 150 -0.19 -1.59 0.96
C LEU A 150 -0.40 -1.64 2.47
N ASP A 151 -1.55 -1.14 2.94
CA ASP A 151 -1.85 -1.06 4.38
C ASP A 151 -2.70 -2.24 4.82
N GLU A 152 -2.11 -3.18 5.58
CA GLU A 152 -2.73 -4.42 6.08
C GLU A 152 -3.48 -5.23 5.00
N PRO A 153 -2.88 -5.48 3.80
CA PRO A 153 -3.58 -6.08 2.66
C PRO A 153 -4.09 -7.50 2.92
N ILE A 154 -3.55 -8.19 3.91
CA ILE A 154 -3.91 -9.56 4.30
C ILE A 154 -4.65 -9.62 5.66
N GLY A 155 -4.96 -8.44 6.22
CA GLY A 155 -5.63 -8.34 7.52
C GLY A 155 -7.09 -8.77 7.48
N GLY A 156 -7.46 -9.78 8.27
CA GLY A 156 -8.86 -10.19 8.42
C GLY A 156 -9.47 -10.92 7.23
N VAL A 157 -8.66 -11.43 6.30
CA VAL A 157 -9.09 -12.27 5.18
C VAL A 157 -8.85 -13.76 5.48
N ASP A 158 -9.60 -14.64 4.79
CA ASP A 158 -9.39 -16.08 4.85
C ASP A 158 -8.06 -16.50 4.20
N PRO A 159 -7.50 -17.69 4.54
CA PRO A 159 -6.19 -18.12 4.03
C PRO A 159 -6.11 -18.16 2.50
N ALA A 160 -7.15 -18.63 1.78
CA ALA A 160 -7.13 -18.71 0.32
C ALA A 160 -7.11 -17.30 -0.33
N THR A 161 -7.82 -16.35 0.26
CA THR A 161 -7.77 -14.94 -0.16
C THR A 161 -6.40 -14.33 0.12
N ARG A 162 -5.76 -14.67 1.24
CA ARG A 162 -4.42 -14.23 1.60
C ARG A 162 -3.37 -14.68 0.58
N ASP A 163 -3.36 -15.98 0.25
CA ASP A 163 -2.46 -16.54 -0.77
C ASP A 163 -2.64 -15.85 -2.13
N TYR A 164 -3.88 -15.60 -2.52
CA TYR A 164 -4.17 -14.86 -3.75
C TYR A 164 -3.59 -13.44 -3.70
N ILE A 165 -3.75 -12.72 -2.59
CA ILE A 165 -3.23 -11.35 -2.42
C ILE A 165 -1.70 -11.35 -2.56
N LEU A 166 -1.00 -12.25 -1.85
CA LEU A 166 0.46 -12.33 -1.90
C LEU A 166 0.97 -12.68 -3.30
N GLN A 167 0.36 -13.67 -3.97
CA GLN A 167 0.70 -14.02 -5.35
C GLN A 167 0.43 -12.84 -6.31
N THR A 168 -0.65 -12.11 -6.11
CA THR A 168 -0.98 -10.93 -6.91
C THR A 168 0.07 -9.83 -6.74
N ILE A 169 0.54 -9.58 -5.52
CA ILE A 169 1.60 -8.60 -5.25
C ILE A 169 2.89 -9.01 -5.98
N ILE A 170 3.37 -10.23 -5.77
CA ILE A 170 4.63 -10.72 -6.36
C ILE A 170 4.59 -10.69 -7.90
N SER A 171 3.46 -11.07 -8.51
CA SER A 171 3.36 -11.24 -9.96
C SER A 171 3.05 -9.96 -10.74
N ASN A 172 2.69 -8.87 -10.05
CA ASN A 172 2.10 -7.70 -10.72
C ASN A 172 2.80 -6.37 -10.46
N TYR A 173 3.89 -6.31 -9.69
CA TYR A 173 4.72 -5.11 -9.65
C TYR A 173 5.84 -5.19 -10.71
N SER A 174 6.32 -4.04 -11.20
CA SER A 174 7.44 -4.01 -12.15
C SER A 174 8.77 -4.21 -11.41
N GLU A 175 9.77 -4.80 -12.09
CA GLU A 175 11.12 -5.04 -11.51
C GLU A 175 11.81 -3.79 -10.94
N ASN A 176 11.43 -2.61 -11.43
CA ASN A 176 11.96 -1.33 -10.96
C ASN A 176 11.10 -0.67 -9.87
N ALA A 177 9.93 -1.20 -9.60
CA ALA A 177 9.05 -0.70 -8.55
C ALA A 177 9.40 -1.33 -7.21
N SER A 178 8.98 -0.69 -6.13
CA SER A 178 9.07 -1.25 -4.77
C SER A 178 7.69 -1.39 -4.16
N VAL A 179 7.57 -2.33 -3.24
CA VAL A 179 6.36 -2.55 -2.45
C VAL A 179 6.69 -2.29 -0.99
N LEU A 180 5.94 -1.41 -0.33
CA LEU A 180 5.96 -1.21 1.11
C LEU A 180 4.65 -1.76 1.69
N LEU A 181 4.73 -2.94 2.30
CA LEU A 181 3.59 -3.68 2.83
C LEU A 181 3.56 -3.59 4.34
N SER A 182 2.50 -2.98 4.91
CA SER A 182 2.31 -2.98 6.36
C SER A 182 1.54 -4.20 6.82
N THR A 183 2.00 -4.86 7.89
CA THR A 183 1.25 -5.93 8.54
C THR A 183 1.73 -6.19 9.97
N HIS A 184 0.85 -6.82 10.75
CA HIS A 184 1.19 -7.44 12.05
C HIS A 184 1.30 -8.97 11.95
N LEU A 185 1.00 -9.56 10.78
CA LEU A 185 1.03 -11.00 10.48
C LEU A 185 2.35 -11.36 9.81
N ILE A 186 3.44 -11.40 10.58
CA ILE A 186 4.81 -11.51 10.05
C ILE A 186 5.02 -12.85 9.33
N SER A 187 4.60 -13.96 9.94
CA SER A 187 4.75 -15.32 9.39
C SER A 187 4.14 -15.54 8.02
N ASP A 188 3.16 -14.71 7.66
CA ASP A 188 2.44 -14.85 6.39
C ASP A 188 3.16 -14.15 5.24
N VAL A 189 4.05 -13.20 5.54
CA VAL A 189 4.72 -12.37 4.53
C VAL A 189 6.23 -12.57 4.47
N GLU A 190 6.86 -13.15 5.48
CA GLU A 190 8.33 -13.25 5.60
C GLU A 190 8.98 -13.84 4.35
N SER A 191 8.34 -14.82 3.70
CA SER A 191 8.89 -15.50 2.53
C SER A 191 8.95 -14.65 1.25
N ILE A 192 8.30 -13.47 1.24
CA ILE A 192 8.27 -12.59 0.08
C ILE A 192 9.02 -11.27 0.29
N LEU A 193 9.53 -11.04 1.51
CA LEU A 193 10.20 -9.79 1.86
C LEU A 193 11.69 -9.83 1.54
N ASP A 194 12.22 -8.75 0.96
CA ASP A 194 13.65 -8.51 0.81
C ASP A 194 14.22 -7.79 2.04
N ASP A 195 13.48 -6.79 2.55
CA ASP A 195 13.87 -6.01 3.71
C ASP A 195 12.70 -5.89 4.71
N VAL A 196 13.05 -5.69 5.98
CA VAL A 196 12.08 -5.47 7.06
C VAL A 196 12.37 -4.17 7.81
N ILE A 197 11.30 -3.48 8.16
CA ILE A 197 11.30 -2.31 9.04
C ILE A 197 10.35 -2.62 10.19
N PHE A 198 10.86 -2.73 11.42
CA PHE A 198 10.03 -3.01 12.60
C PHE A 198 9.70 -1.73 13.33
N LEU A 199 8.42 -1.36 13.33
CA LEU A 199 7.88 -0.15 13.97
C LEU A 199 7.15 -0.52 15.26
N GLN A 200 7.57 0.09 16.37
CA GLN A 200 6.94 -0.09 17.68
C GLN A 200 6.89 1.25 18.43
N ASP A 201 5.72 1.57 19.00
CA ASP A 201 5.50 2.80 19.79
C ASP A 201 5.91 4.08 19.04
N GLY A 202 5.70 4.08 17.71
CA GLY A 202 6.04 5.19 16.83
C GLY A 202 7.53 5.32 16.50
N GLN A 203 8.36 4.34 16.84
CA GLN A 203 9.81 4.34 16.59
C GLN A 203 10.25 3.12 15.78
N ILE A 204 11.25 3.31 14.92
CA ILE A 204 11.91 2.18 14.25
C ILE A 204 12.80 1.47 15.27
N ARG A 205 12.57 0.18 15.46
CA ARG A 205 13.36 -0.68 16.34
C ARG A 205 14.41 -1.49 15.58
N LEU A 206 14.10 -1.81 14.33
CA LEU A 206 14.97 -2.58 13.44
C LEU A 206 14.71 -2.18 11.99
N GLN A 207 15.75 -2.06 11.21
CA GLN A 207 15.72 -2.09 9.75
C GLN A 207 16.84 -3.02 9.29
N SER A 208 16.52 -4.06 8.52
CA SER A 208 17.45 -5.10 8.07
C SER A 208 16.96 -5.74 6.77
N SER A 209 17.89 -6.30 6.00
CA SER A 209 17.55 -7.31 4.98
C SER A 209 17.17 -8.63 5.64
N VAL A 210 16.31 -9.39 4.96
CA VAL A 210 15.85 -10.73 5.37
C VAL A 210 16.88 -11.78 4.96
#